data_264a47cfb0aed5c55d5c4942e592e602
#
_entry.id   264a47cfb0aed5c55d5c4942e592e602
#
_cell.length_a   1.000
_cell.length_b   1.000
_cell.length_c   1.000
_cell.angle_alpha   90.00
_cell.angle_beta   90.00
_cell.angle_gamma   90.00
#
_symmetry.space_group_name_H-M   'P 1'
#
loop_
_entity.id
_entity.type
_entity.pdbx_description
1 polymer ?
#
loop_
_entity_poly.entity_id
_entity_poly.type
_entity_poly.pdbx_seq_one_letter_code
_entity_poly.pdbx_strand_id
1 'polypeptide(L)'
;MYDPIFAKSFSKYEQKRFGFWAILVCTIMAVSIFLELKPGFHPLAILGNAMNLQLSIDAAQDKLAMKDEDISLPFGIHAVEQAKEGEQTDMLRVNDMGTSSPSATEAVESDPTNTSIVKDIDTNPPLATQAKKVETPSEELGEPACNFLGPLSDYCEIKGDIRIEANSSTVFIVSPQTTIAAKNKSWSTRPYARKGNGGAMISVKKWTIKLVSHNEDNIPRCSINHSIPSILFSTGGFSGNPFHDFSDLLVPIYSTSQEFGGEVQFLATDHQHWWISKYQMLFSRLSRHEIIAIDKEKEIHCYSRMVAGLKSYKEFIIDSSKFPHGLSMNHFRQFLRSTYSLERTRAIKLRKGGGQKPRLMLISRGRTRKLTNEGEITRMARKLGYEVIVAEAGLSTNLTSFAQLVNSCDVLMGVHGAGLTNMVFLPDKAILVQIIPLGGIDGLARVDFGIPSKDMHIRYLEYKIEATESSLIEQYPLDHAVFRDPSSFHKQGWGAIRSVYLDKQNVKIDLHRFKSTLVKALKLLRRH
;
A
#
# COMPACT_ATOMS: atom_id res chain seq x y z
N MET A 1 20.37 -8.07 3.78
CA MET A 1 21.55 -7.21 3.74
C MET A 1 21.19 -6.05 2.79
N TYR A 2 20.90 -4.90 3.32
CA TYR A 2 20.64 -3.68 2.56
C TYR A 2 21.98 -3.17 2.03
N ASP A 3 22.09 -2.94 0.74
CA ASP A 3 23.31 -2.41 0.13
C ASP A 3 23.41 -0.91 0.49
N PRO A 4 24.45 -0.47 1.24
CA PRO A 4 24.58 0.92 1.69
C PRO A 4 24.89 1.93 0.56
N ILE A 5 24.96 1.49 -0.69
CA ILE A 5 25.26 2.33 -1.86
C ILE A 5 24.14 3.35 -2.12
N PHE A 6 22.88 3.02 -1.79
CA PHE A 6 21.76 3.95 -1.99
C PHE A 6 21.78 5.14 -1.02
N ALA A 7 22.17 4.93 0.24
CA ALA A 7 22.24 6.02 1.24
C ALA A 7 23.35 7.04 0.96
N LYS A 8 24.48 6.60 0.38
CA LYS A 8 25.61 7.50 0.06
C LYS A 8 25.39 8.37 -1.19
N SER A 9 24.53 7.95 -2.12
CA SER A 9 24.25 8.70 -3.34
C SER A 9 23.42 9.95 -3.08
N PHE A 10 22.46 9.89 -2.16
CA PHE A 10 21.61 11.04 -1.82
C PHE A 10 22.38 12.18 -1.14
N SER A 11 23.29 11.87 -0.24
CA SER A 11 24.07 12.88 0.50
C SER A 11 25.00 13.72 -0.40
N LYS A 12 25.58 13.13 -1.46
CA LYS A 12 26.47 13.84 -2.39
C LYS A 12 25.74 14.78 -3.36
N TYR A 13 24.50 14.47 -3.71
CA TYR A 13 23.70 15.31 -4.59
C TYR A 13 23.18 16.55 -3.86
N GLU A 14 22.75 16.39 -2.62
CA GLU A 14 22.34 17.52 -1.77
C GLU A 14 23.52 18.45 -1.45
N GLN A 15 24.70 17.93 -1.16
CA GLN A 15 25.89 18.74 -0.94
C GLN A 15 26.29 19.56 -2.19
N LYS A 16 26.15 19.04 -3.41
CA LYS A 16 26.41 19.79 -4.65
C LYS A 16 25.34 20.87 -4.90
N ARG A 17 24.06 20.60 -4.59
CA ARG A 17 23.00 21.62 -4.67
C ARG A 17 23.22 22.74 -3.68
N PHE A 18 23.58 22.43 -2.43
CA PHE A 18 23.93 23.44 -1.42
C PHE A 18 25.14 24.29 -1.85
N GLY A 19 26.18 23.68 -2.38
CA GLY A 19 27.34 24.41 -2.91
C GLY A 19 26.99 25.34 -4.07
N PHE A 20 26.17 24.87 -5.02
CA PHE A 20 25.72 25.70 -6.15
C PHE A 20 24.85 26.89 -5.71
N TRP A 21 23.93 26.67 -4.78
CA TRP A 21 23.07 27.72 -4.22
C TRP A 21 23.87 28.73 -3.37
N ALA A 22 24.87 28.30 -2.62
CA ALA A 22 25.74 29.16 -1.87
C ALA A 22 26.56 30.09 -2.79
N ILE A 23 27.09 29.55 -3.89
CA ILE A 23 27.82 30.33 -4.91
C ILE A 23 26.87 31.29 -5.62
N LEU A 24 25.64 30.88 -5.98
CA LEU A 24 24.64 31.73 -6.61
C LEU A 24 24.24 32.92 -5.70
N VAL A 25 24.00 32.66 -4.42
CA VAL A 25 23.66 33.69 -3.43
C VAL A 25 24.84 34.65 -3.23
N CYS A 26 26.08 34.16 -3.16
CA CYS A 26 27.26 35.00 -3.04
C CYS A 26 27.50 35.89 -4.30
N THR A 27 27.22 35.34 -5.51
CA THR A 27 27.35 36.14 -6.75
C THR A 27 26.24 37.18 -6.86
N ILE A 28 25.02 36.90 -6.44
CA ILE A 28 23.92 37.86 -6.40
C ILE A 28 24.20 38.96 -5.39
N MET A 29 24.70 38.63 -4.19
CA MET A 29 25.09 39.61 -3.18
C MET A 29 26.23 40.51 -3.69
N ALA A 30 27.22 39.96 -4.37
CA ALA A 30 28.33 40.74 -4.97
C ALA A 30 27.83 41.68 -6.08
N VAL A 31 26.88 41.24 -6.93
CA VAL A 31 26.26 42.07 -7.96
C VAL A 31 25.36 43.14 -7.33
N SER A 32 24.65 42.87 -6.24
CA SER A 32 23.83 43.84 -5.53
C SER A 32 24.70 44.97 -4.90
N ILE A 33 25.84 44.63 -4.31
CA ILE A 33 26.79 45.60 -3.77
C ILE A 33 27.37 46.48 -4.89
N PHE A 34 27.58 45.93 -6.08
CA PHE A 34 28.06 46.68 -7.24
C PHE A 34 27.00 47.63 -7.86
N LEU A 35 25.70 47.29 -7.71
CA LEU A 35 24.56 48.10 -8.21
C LEU A 35 24.06 49.17 -7.24
N GLU A 36 24.36 49.06 -5.95
CA GLU A 36 24.04 50.11 -4.94
C GLU A 36 24.83 51.43 -5.13
N LEU A 37 25.79 51.44 -6.06
CA LEU A 37 26.51 52.64 -6.46
C LEU A 37 25.77 53.52 -7.48
N LYS A 38 24.52 53.21 -7.87
CA LYS A 38 23.66 54.04 -8.74
C LYS A 38 22.34 54.37 -8.03
N PRO A 39 22.03 55.64 -7.77
CA PRO A 39 20.79 56.03 -7.13
C PRO A 39 19.59 55.79 -8.07
N GLY A 40 18.68 54.91 -7.68
CA GLY A 40 17.39 54.74 -8.36
C GLY A 40 16.92 53.29 -8.64
N PHE A 41 17.67 52.28 -8.28
CA PHE A 41 17.25 50.86 -8.51
C PHE A 41 17.08 50.12 -7.19
N HIS A 42 15.91 49.55 -6.94
CA HIS A 42 15.65 48.62 -5.83
C HIS A 42 15.64 47.16 -6.35
N PRO A 43 16.77 46.43 -6.30
CA PRO A 43 16.86 45.05 -6.85
C PRO A 43 16.10 44.00 -6.03
N LEU A 44 15.83 44.26 -4.76
CA LEU A 44 15.16 43.32 -3.86
C LEU A 44 13.70 43.00 -4.23
N ALA A 45 12.96 43.95 -4.83
CA ALA A 45 11.57 43.73 -5.25
C ALA A 45 11.45 42.80 -6.47
N ILE A 46 12.45 42.86 -7.36
CA ILE A 46 12.48 41.99 -8.55
C ILE A 46 12.87 40.55 -8.17
N LEU A 47 13.77 40.40 -7.18
CA LEU A 47 14.21 39.06 -6.73
C LEU A 47 13.10 38.32 -5.97
N GLY A 48 12.32 39.02 -5.13
CA GLY A 48 11.19 38.45 -4.41
C GLY A 48 10.11 37.91 -5.36
N ASN A 49 9.81 38.65 -6.43
CA ASN A 49 8.85 38.23 -7.43
C ASN A 49 9.36 37.07 -8.32
N ALA A 50 10.66 37.08 -8.67
CA ALA A 50 11.25 35.98 -9.44
C ALA A 50 11.33 34.68 -8.63
N MET A 51 11.71 34.72 -7.36
CA MET A 51 11.72 33.54 -6.49
C MET A 51 10.31 33.01 -6.22
N ASN A 52 9.31 33.88 -6.00
CA ASN A 52 7.92 33.45 -5.86
C ASN A 52 7.35 32.87 -7.15
N LEU A 53 7.74 33.40 -8.31
CA LEU A 53 7.32 32.87 -9.61
C LEU A 53 7.95 31.49 -9.87
N GLN A 54 9.24 31.31 -9.56
CA GLN A 54 9.94 30.04 -9.72
C GLN A 54 9.39 28.96 -8.79
N LEU A 55 9.17 29.30 -7.50
CA LEU A 55 8.53 28.38 -6.55
C LEU A 55 7.09 28.02 -6.94
N SER A 56 6.34 28.93 -7.56
CA SER A 56 5.00 28.66 -8.05
C SER A 56 5.01 27.83 -9.33
N ILE A 57 6.01 27.98 -10.20
CA ILE A 57 6.19 27.17 -11.41
C ILE A 57 6.64 25.76 -11.04
N ASP A 58 7.60 25.60 -10.17
CA ASP A 58 8.07 24.28 -9.70
C ASP A 58 6.94 23.51 -8.98
N ALA A 59 6.17 24.19 -8.12
CA ALA A 59 5.00 23.60 -7.47
C ALA A 59 3.84 23.29 -8.44
N ALA A 60 3.70 24.08 -9.52
CA ALA A 60 2.72 23.82 -10.56
C ALA A 60 3.16 22.67 -11.48
N GLN A 61 4.44 22.56 -11.80
CA GLN A 61 5.00 21.44 -12.57
C GLN A 61 4.92 20.12 -11.80
N ASP A 62 5.22 20.12 -10.49
CA ASP A 62 5.06 18.95 -9.64
C ASP A 62 3.59 18.54 -9.48
N LYS A 63 2.65 19.51 -9.36
CA LYS A 63 1.22 19.26 -9.35
C LYS A 63 0.70 18.77 -10.70
N LEU A 64 1.22 19.27 -11.82
CA LEU A 64 0.90 18.76 -13.16
C LEU A 64 1.43 17.34 -13.37
N ALA A 65 2.64 17.05 -12.94
CA ALA A 65 3.21 15.71 -12.99
C ALA A 65 2.43 14.70 -12.11
N MET A 66 1.91 15.14 -10.96
CA MET A 66 1.00 14.34 -10.13
C MET A 66 -0.40 14.20 -10.72
N LYS A 67 -0.94 15.24 -11.36
CA LYS A 67 -2.26 15.19 -12.02
C LYS A 67 -2.26 14.30 -13.26
N ASP A 68 -1.16 14.19 -13.98
CA ASP A 68 -1.07 13.32 -15.16
C ASP A 68 -1.10 11.82 -14.84
N GLU A 69 -0.92 11.40 -13.57
CA GLU A 69 -1.20 10.03 -13.15
C GLU A 69 -2.69 9.78 -12.83
N ASP A 70 -3.50 10.83 -12.59
CA ASP A 70 -4.82 10.71 -11.99
C ASP A 70 -6.00 11.15 -12.86
N ILE A 71 -5.79 11.68 -14.07
CA ILE A 71 -6.89 12.06 -14.96
C ILE A 71 -7.06 10.99 -16.04
N SER A 72 -7.70 9.87 -15.68
CA SER A 72 -8.38 9.02 -16.64
C SER A 72 -9.87 9.35 -16.62
N LEU A 73 -10.37 9.86 -17.75
CA LEU A 73 -11.78 9.89 -18.06
C LEU A 73 -12.40 8.48 -17.89
N PRO A 74 -13.70 8.37 -17.57
CA PRO A 74 -14.31 7.09 -17.24
C PRO A 74 -14.35 6.19 -18.47
N PHE A 75 -13.52 5.17 -18.49
CA PHE A 75 -13.69 4.05 -19.41
C PHE A 75 -14.23 2.86 -18.62
N GLY A 76 -15.43 2.47 -19.03
CA GLY A 76 -16.11 1.29 -18.53
C GLY A 76 -15.31 0.00 -18.81
N ILE A 77 -15.68 -1.03 -18.11
CA ILE A 77 -15.20 -2.38 -18.33
C ILE A 77 -15.59 -2.78 -19.76
N HIS A 78 -14.66 -2.73 -20.70
CA HIS A 78 -14.83 -3.43 -21.96
C HIS A 78 -14.40 -4.89 -21.75
N ALA A 79 -15.36 -5.69 -21.27
CA ALA A 79 -15.35 -7.11 -21.56
C ALA A 79 -15.56 -7.22 -23.08
N VAL A 80 -14.53 -7.62 -23.81
CA VAL A 80 -14.69 -7.95 -25.22
C VAL A 80 -15.47 -9.25 -25.27
N GLU A 81 -16.78 -9.12 -25.43
CA GLU A 81 -17.68 -10.23 -25.79
C GLU A 81 -17.26 -10.77 -27.15
N GLN A 82 -17.03 -12.05 -27.23
CA GLN A 82 -16.68 -12.73 -28.48
C GLN A 82 -17.83 -12.56 -29.48
N ALA A 83 -17.54 -12.01 -30.64
CA ALA A 83 -18.41 -12.14 -31.80
C ALA A 83 -18.64 -13.63 -32.10
N LYS A 84 -19.84 -14.08 -31.90
CA LYS A 84 -20.35 -15.34 -32.48
C LYS A 84 -20.66 -15.05 -33.92
N GLU A 85 -19.90 -15.64 -34.83
CA GLU A 85 -20.36 -15.88 -36.20
C GLU A 85 -21.52 -16.83 -36.15
N GLY A 86 -22.58 -16.48 -36.89
CA GLY A 86 -23.86 -17.11 -36.84
C GLY A 86 -23.92 -18.48 -37.48
N GLU A 87 -24.81 -19.28 -36.95
CA GLU A 87 -25.57 -20.26 -37.72
C GLU A 87 -27.00 -20.25 -37.19
N GLN A 88 -27.90 -19.94 -38.11
CA GLN A 88 -29.34 -19.93 -37.97
C GLN A 88 -29.85 -21.35 -37.98
N THR A 89 -30.66 -21.75 -37.01
CA THR A 89 -31.86 -22.60 -37.27
C THR A 89 -32.74 -22.72 -36.01
N ASP A 90 -33.94 -22.31 -36.22
CA ASP A 90 -35.27 -22.75 -35.75
C ASP A 90 -35.68 -22.86 -34.28
N MET A 91 -36.76 -22.12 -34.10
CA MET A 91 -37.76 -22.13 -33.03
C MET A 91 -38.19 -23.53 -32.56
N LEU A 92 -38.43 -23.67 -31.27
CA LEU A 92 -39.70 -24.19 -30.75
C LEU A 92 -39.96 -23.71 -29.32
N ARG A 93 -41.11 -23.09 -29.15
CA ARG A 93 -41.81 -22.70 -27.93
C ARG A 93 -42.36 -23.94 -27.24
N VAL A 94 -42.26 -24.05 -25.90
CA VAL A 94 -43.36 -24.56 -25.07
C VAL A 94 -43.31 -23.95 -23.68
N ASN A 95 -44.49 -23.59 -23.21
CA ASN A 95 -44.88 -22.91 -21.98
C ASN A 95 -44.85 -23.82 -20.73
N ASP A 96 -44.69 -23.16 -19.60
CA ASP A 96 -45.55 -23.12 -18.40
C ASP A 96 -45.69 -24.29 -17.39
N MET A 97 -45.86 -23.85 -16.15
CA MET A 97 -46.49 -24.48 -14.95
C MET A 97 -45.60 -25.46 -14.14
N GLY A 98 -45.39 -25.23 -12.87
CA GLY A 98 -46.24 -25.02 -11.75
C GLY A 98 -45.61 -25.55 -10.47
N THR A 99 -45.61 -24.75 -9.47
CA THR A 99 -45.84 -24.99 -8.02
C THR A 99 -45.72 -26.39 -7.41
N SER A 100 -44.94 -26.52 -6.32
CA SER A 100 -45.44 -26.80 -4.97
C SER A 100 -44.38 -27.39 -4.04
N SER A 101 -44.23 -26.82 -2.86
CA SER A 101 -43.74 -27.51 -1.65
C SER A 101 -44.80 -28.47 -1.14
N PRO A 102 -44.47 -29.47 -0.31
CA PRO A 102 -44.59 -29.30 1.15
C PRO A 102 -43.55 -30.07 1.99
N SER A 103 -43.15 -29.50 3.08
CA SER A 103 -43.35 -29.68 4.52
C SER A 103 -43.22 -31.08 5.13
N ALA A 104 -42.36 -31.15 6.12
CA ALA A 104 -42.55 -31.60 7.51
C ALA A 104 -42.38 -33.07 7.91
N THR A 105 -41.82 -33.17 9.08
CA THR A 105 -41.98 -34.09 10.25
C THR A 105 -41.03 -35.31 10.29
N GLU A 106 -40.44 -35.40 11.39
CA GLU A 106 -40.38 -35.85 12.75
C GLU A 106 -39.28 -36.89 12.99
N ALA A 107 -38.42 -36.65 13.91
CA ALA A 107 -38.20 -37.14 15.28
C ALA A 107 -38.12 -38.66 15.47
N VAL A 108 -37.13 -39.08 16.29
CA VAL A 108 -37.13 -40.00 17.42
C VAL A 108 -35.67 -40.39 17.77
N GLU A 109 -35.18 -39.94 18.88
CA GLU A 109 -34.80 -40.51 20.18
C GLU A 109 -34.20 -41.94 20.18
N SER A 110 -32.99 -42.07 20.81
CA SER A 110 -32.77 -42.95 21.99
C SER A 110 -31.29 -43.02 22.40
N ASP A 111 -31.04 -42.60 23.60
CA ASP A 111 -29.98 -43.05 24.52
C ASP A 111 -30.39 -44.43 25.11
N PRO A 112 -29.67 -45.20 25.93
CA PRO A 112 -28.56 -44.88 26.84
C PRO A 112 -27.52 -46.00 27.15
N THR A 113 -26.73 -45.70 28.22
CA THR A 113 -26.10 -46.60 29.25
C THR A 113 -24.65 -47.01 29.03
N ASN A 114 -23.84 -46.57 29.95
CA ASN A 114 -23.41 -47.06 31.29
C ASN A 114 -22.08 -47.86 31.20
N THR A 115 -21.05 -47.57 31.97
CA THR A 115 -20.81 -47.92 33.35
C THR A 115 -19.42 -47.44 33.84
N SER A 116 -19.43 -46.76 34.92
CA SER A 116 -18.51 -46.58 36.04
C SER A 116 -17.35 -47.54 36.25
N ILE A 117 -16.23 -47.04 36.81
CA ILE A 117 -15.58 -47.55 38.04
C ILE A 117 -14.81 -46.42 38.76
N VAL A 118 -15.17 -46.25 39.99
CA VAL A 118 -14.57 -45.41 41.06
C VAL A 118 -13.35 -46.13 41.64
N LYS A 119 -12.34 -45.37 42.08
CA LYS A 119 -11.64 -45.66 43.34
C LYS A 119 -11.02 -44.41 43.94
N ASP A 120 -11.32 -44.30 45.22
CA ASP A 120 -11.05 -43.29 46.23
C ASP A 120 -9.59 -43.15 46.70
N ILE A 121 -9.45 -42.06 47.53
CA ILE A 121 -8.56 -41.86 48.67
C ILE A 121 -7.26 -41.09 48.34
N ASP A 122 -7.01 -39.86 48.81
CA ASP A 122 -6.79 -39.51 50.22
C ASP A 122 -6.82 -37.99 50.45
N THR A 123 -7.38 -37.64 51.57
CA THR A 123 -7.49 -36.32 52.20
C THR A 123 -6.23 -35.90 52.92
N ASN A 124 -5.68 -34.68 52.61
CA ASN A 124 -5.12 -33.80 53.65
C ASN A 124 -4.95 -32.37 53.15
N PRO A 125 -5.31 -31.35 53.94
CA PRO A 125 -5.26 -29.96 53.49
C PRO A 125 -3.85 -29.38 53.60
N PRO A 126 -3.36 -28.66 52.64
CA PRO A 126 -2.13 -27.88 52.80
C PRO A 126 -2.45 -26.49 53.35
N LEU A 127 -1.66 -26.20 54.33
CA LEU A 127 -1.27 -24.95 54.95
C LEU A 127 -1.55 -23.69 54.12
N ALA A 128 -2.21 -22.73 54.76
CA ALA A 128 -2.40 -21.37 54.24
C ALA A 128 -1.05 -20.70 53.94
N THR A 129 -0.69 -20.70 52.67
CA THR A 129 0.40 -19.86 52.17
C THR A 129 -0.22 -18.50 51.85
N GLN A 130 0.20 -17.47 52.57
CA GLN A 130 -0.11 -16.09 52.35
C GLN A 130 0.12 -15.76 50.86
N ALA A 131 -0.97 -15.39 50.15
CA ALA A 131 -0.92 -14.79 48.84
C ALA A 131 -0.10 -13.49 48.96
N LYS A 132 1.16 -13.55 48.53
CA LYS A 132 1.91 -12.36 48.16
C LYS A 132 1.12 -11.67 47.08
N LYS A 133 0.54 -10.50 47.46
CA LYS A 133 -0.01 -9.52 46.55
C LYS A 133 1.05 -9.23 45.51
N VAL A 134 0.94 -9.79 44.31
CA VAL A 134 1.72 -9.37 43.18
C VAL A 134 1.26 -7.95 42.90
N GLU A 135 2.04 -6.98 43.38
CA GLU A 135 1.90 -5.61 42.94
C GLU A 135 2.17 -5.62 41.43
N THR A 136 1.10 -5.46 40.66
CA THR A 136 1.16 -5.03 39.28
C THR A 136 2.06 -3.80 39.27
N PRO A 137 3.15 -3.75 38.48
CA PRO A 137 3.91 -2.52 38.33
C PRO A 137 2.90 -1.44 37.91
N SER A 138 2.79 -0.38 38.67
CA SER A 138 2.12 0.84 38.24
C SER A 138 2.79 1.21 36.92
N GLU A 139 2.06 1.06 35.79
CA GLU A 139 2.51 1.58 34.50
C GLU A 139 2.73 3.09 34.75
N GLU A 140 3.99 3.50 34.90
CA GLU A 140 4.35 4.90 34.96
C GLU A 140 3.76 5.54 33.71
N LEU A 141 2.85 6.51 33.89
CA LEU A 141 2.39 7.42 32.83
C LEU A 141 3.64 8.18 32.33
N GLY A 142 4.32 7.54 31.37
CA GLY A 142 5.66 7.89 30.94
C GLY A 142 5.67 8.48 29.53
N GLU A 143 6.87 8.73 29.09
CA GLU A 143 7.16 9.18 27.74
C GLU A 143 6.56 8.24 26.69
N PRO A 144 6.16 8.76 25.51
CA PRO A 144 5.66 7.91 24.44
C PRO A 144 6.73 6.94 23.95
N ALA A 145 6.35 5.69 23.68
CA ALA A 145 7.21 4.71 23.05
C ALA A 145 7.29 4.99 21.54
N CYS A 146 8.26 5.81 21.13
CA CYS A 146 8.44 6.20 19.72
C CYS A 146 9.47 5.32 19.01
N ASN A 147 9.17 4.92 17.78
CA ASN A 147 10.08 4.22 16.89
C ASN A 147 10.41 5.10 15.68
N PHE A 148 11.62 5.67 15.68
CA PHE A 148 12.18 6.47 14.57
C PHE A 148 13.29 5.73 13.81
N LEU A 149 13.63 4.52 14.23
CA LEU A 149 14.69 3.70 13.61
C LEU A 149 14.14 2.78 12.51
N GLY A 150 12.82 2.64 12.43
CA GLY A 150 12.19 1.84 11.39
C GLY A 150 12.50 2.37 9.97
N PRO A 151 12.63 1.50 8.97
CA PRO A 151 13.04 1.92 7.63
C PRO A 151 11.95 2.66 6.85
N LEU A 152 10.67 2.40 7.13
CA LEU A 152 9.55 2.89 6.33
C LEU A 152 8.67 3.91 7.04
N SER A 153 8.53 3.84 8.36
CA SER A 153 7.62 4.71 9.10
C SER A 153 8.18 5.12 10.45
N ASP A 154 7.77 6.31 10.87
CA ASP A 154 7.92 6.79 12.23
C ASP A 154 6.56 6.68 12.92
N TYR A 155 6.52 6.13 14.13
CA TYR A 155 5.30 6.05 14.93
C TYR A 155 5.61 6.17 16.42
N CYS A 156 4.61 6.63 17.18
CA CYS A 156 4.66 6.69 18.64
C CYS A 156 3.44 5.99 19.24
N GLU A 157 3.67 5.08 20.18
CA GLU A 157 2.63 4.51 21.04
C GLU A 157 2.54 5.35 22.32
N ILE A 158 1.35 5.88 22.59
CA ILE A 158 1.11 6.85 23.64
C ILE A 158 0.01 6.30 24.55
N LYS A 159 0.22 6.42 25.87
CA LYS A 159 -0.77 6.08 26.90
C LYS A 159 -0.89 7.24 27.89
N GLY A 160 -2.09 7.48 28.42
CA GLY A 160 -2.37 8.49 29.43
C GLY A 160 -3.43 9.50 29.03
N ASP A 161 -3.38 10.72 29.56
CA ASP A 161 -4.26 11.82 29.14
C ASP A 161 -3.70 12.43 27.84
N ILE A 162 -4.31 12.02 26.73
CA ILE A 162 -3.91 12.43 25.37
C ILE A 162 -4.95 13.39 24.84
N ARG A 163 -4.52 14.59 24.42
CA ARG A 163 -5.40 15.63 23.85
C ARG A 163 -4.92 16.02 22.47
N ILE A 164 -5.80 16.00 21.50
CA ILE A 164 -5.47 16.25 20.09
C ILE A 164 -6.03 17.60 19.67
N GLU A 165 -5.16 18.50 19.26
CA GLU A 165 -5.50 19.79 18.70
C GLU A 165 -5.19 19.82 17.22
N ALA A 166 -6.23 19.74 16.40
CA ALA A 166 -6.11 19.62 14.94
C ALA A 166 -5.50 20.89 14.30
N ASN A 167 -5.89 22.08 14.78
CA ASN A 167 -5.44 23.36 14.23
C ASN A 167 -3.92 23.52 14.26
N SER A 168 -3.27 23.11 15.35
CA SER A 168 -1.81 23.14 15.51
C SER A 168 -1.13 21.85 15.08
N SER A 169 -1.89 20.83 14.68
CA SER A 169 -1.40 19.47 14.40
C SER A 169 -0.55 18.94 15.56
N THR A 170 -1.07 19.10 16.78
CA THR A 170 -0.37 18.73 18.01
C THR A 170 -1.15 17.71 18.83
N VAL A 171 -0.43 16.71 19.29
CA VAL A 171 -0.87 15.73 20.29
C VAL A 171 -0.20 16.08 21.60
N PHE A 172 -0.98 16.44 22.60
CA PHE A 172 -0.51 16.70 23.94
C PHE A 172 -0.62 15.45 24.81
N ILE A 173 0.44 15.12 25.52
CA ILE A 173 0.44 14.10 26.57
C ILE A 173 0.52 14.85 27.90
N VAL A 174 -0.58 14.82 28.64
CA VAL A 174 -0.69 15.55 29.92
C VAL A 174 -0.21 14.65 31.05
N SER A 175 0.95 14.97 31.62
CA SER A 175 1.52 14.22 32.74
C SER A 175 1.13 14.82 34.08
N PRO A 176 0.69 13.99 35.06
CA PRO A 176 0.42 14.46 36.41
C PRO A 176 1.71 14.82 37.18
N GLN A 177 2.86 14.36 36.75
CA GLN A 177 4.14 14.58 37.43
C GLN A 177 4.87 15.78 36.87
N THR A 178 5.20 16.71 37.77
CA THR A 178 6.02 17.90 37.48
C THR A 178 7.51 17.60 37.61
N THR A 179 8.05 16.63 36.89
CA THR A 179 9.51 16.44 36.89
C THR A 179 10.15 17.48 35.97
N ILE A 180 11.15 18.20 36.47
CA ILE A 180 11.93 19.20 35.71
C ILE A 180 12.50 18.61 34.40
N ALA A 181 12.74 17.30 34.38
CA ALA A 181 13.21 16.57 33.22
C ALA A 181 12.16 16.39 32.09
N ALA A 182 10.86 16.52 32.39
CA ALA A 182 9.78 16.38 31.40
C ALA A 182 9.47 17.69 30.66
N LYS A 183 9.98 18.83 31.13
CA LYS A 183 9.73 20.13 30.49
C LYS A 183 10.34 20.18 29.09
N ASN A 184 9.49 20.45 28.09
CA ASN A 184 9.83 20.68 26.69
C ASN A 184 10.22 19.45 25.85
N LYS A 185 9.93 18.21 26.28
CA LYS A 185 10.13 17.07 25.38
C LYS A 185 9.06 17.06 24.30
N SER A 186 9.53 16.96 23.06
CA SER A 186 8.64 16.84 21.91
C SER A 186 9.21 15.90 20.86
N TRP A 187 8.29 15.20 20.19
CA TRP A 187 8.58 14.32 19.07
C TRP A 187 7.76 14.77 17.87
N SER A 188 8.09 14.28 16.70
CA SER A 188 7.28 14.55 15.53
C SER A 188 7.22 13.36 14.60
N THR A 189 6.07 13.16 13.97
CA THR A 189 5.88 12.12 12.97
C THR A 189 5.13 12.67 11.76
N ARG A 190 5.35 12.04 10.61
CA ARG A 190 4.47 12.13 9.44
C ARG A 190 3.82 10.75 9.31
N PRO A 191 2.53 10.61 9.60
CA PRO A 191 1.88 9.31 9.79
C PRO A 191 1.56 8.58 8.47
N TYR A 192 2.63 8.26 7.71
CA TYR A 192 2.59 7.58 6.41
C TYR A 192 3.82 6.68 6.25
N ALA A 193 3.65 5.48 5.69
CA ALA A 193 4.71 4.47 5.72
C ALA A 193 5.65 4.52 4.50
N ARG A 194 6.25 5.70 4.23
CA ARG A 194 7.29 5.90 3.20
C ARG A 194 8.26 7.02 3.55
N LYS A 195 8.72 7.07 4.79
CA LYS A 195 9.52 8.17 5.34
C LYS A 195 10.81 8.49 4.57
N GLY A 196 11.40 7.49 3.92
CA GLY A 196 12.61 7.67 3.10
C GLY A 196 12.38 8.36 1.76
N ASN A 197 11.13 8.61 1.35
CA ASN A 197 10.80 9.23 0.07
C ASN A 197 10.32 10.67 0.27
N GLY A 198 11.16 11.65 -0.10
CA GLY A 198 10.84 13.07 0.04
C GLY A 198 9.63 13.50 -0.81
N GLY A 199 9.44 12.91 -2.01
CA GLY A 199 8.31 13.22 -2.88
C GLY A 199 6.97 12.80 -2.26
N ALA A 200 6.91 11.63 -1.60
CA ALA A 200 5.73 11.23 -0.85
C ALA A 200 5.50 12.13 0.37
N MET A 201 6.57 12.38 1.13
CA MET A 201 6.46 13.03 2.45
C MET A 201 6.16 14.52 2.38
N ILE A 202 6.33 15.18 1.23
CA ILE A 202 6.00 16.61 1.07
C ILE A 202 4.49 16.88 1.20
N SER A 203 3.66 15.93 0.81
CA SER A 203 2.18 15.99 0.90
C SER A 203 1.61 15.34 2.16
N VAL A 204 2.47 14.95 3.10
CA VAL A 204 2.06 14.36 4.39
C VAL A 204 2.24 15.37 5.50
N LYS A 205 1.16 15.74 6.17
CA LYS A 205 1.18 16.66 7.30
C LYS A 205 2.06 16.13 8.43
N LYS A 206 2.89 17.04 8.97
CA LYS A 206 3.71 16.75 10.15
C LYS A 206 2.88 16.98 11.41
N TRP A 207 2.88 16.01 12.31
CA TRP A 207 2.27 16.11 13.63
C TRP A 207 3.35 16.19 14.69
N THR A 208 3.12 17.05 15.69
CA THR A 208 4.00 17.20 16.85
C THR A 208 3.37 16.52 18.06
N ILE A 209 4.16 15.76 18.82
CA ILE A 209 3.74 15.12 20.07
C ILE A 209 4.49 15.88 21.17
N LYS A 210 3.77 16.47 22.13
CA LYS A 210 4.34 17.26 23.22
C LYS A 210 4.00 16.63 24.56
N LEU A 211 5.00 16.42 25.39
CA LEU A 211 4.81 16.09 26.79
C LEU A 211 4.71 17.40 27.57
N VAL A 212 3.57 17.59 28.26
CA VAL A 212 3.25 18.79 29.02
C VAL A 212 2.88 18.42 30.47
N SER A 213 3.19 19.33 31.41
CA SER A 213 2.78 19.16 32.80
C SER A 213 1.35 19.63 32.97
N HIS A 214 0.55 18.95 33.80
CA HIS A 214 -0.83 19.33 34.12
C HIS A 214 -0.98 20.80 34.62
N ASN A 215 0.08 21.39 35.13
CA ASN A 215 0.09 22.75 35.67
C ASN A 215 0.46 23.84 34.62
N GLU A 216 0.58 23.49 33.34
CA GLU A 216 0.86 24.49 32.30
C GLU A 216 -0.43 25.20 31.86
N ASP A 217 -0.38 26.56 31.75
CA ASP A 217 -1.57 27.38 31.47
C ASP A 217 -2.15 27.19 30.05
N ASN A 218 -1.39 26.64 29.12
CA ASN A 218 -1.74 26.54 27.69
C ASN A 218 -2.15 25.14 27.23
N ILE A 219 -2.57 24.25 28.14
CA ILE A 219 -3.04 22.93 27.75
C ILE A 219 -4.48 23.03 27.25
N PRO A 220 -4.81 22.54 26.04
CA PRO A 220 -6.17 22.59 25.54
C PRO A 220 -7.10 21.76 26.45
N ARG A 221 -8.27 22.31 26.74
CA ARG A 221 -9.28 21.59 27.52
C ARG A 221 -9.94 20.52 26.67
N CYS A 222 -10.14 19.34 27.24
CA CYS A 222 -10.83 18.27 26.57
C CYS A 222 -12.29 18.62 26.27
N SER A 223 -12.72 18.51 25.03
CA SER A 223 -14.11 18.73 24.60
C SER A 223 -14.82 17.40 24.40
N ILE A 224 -14.18 16.43 23.74
CA ILE A 224 -14.75 15.12 23.41
C ILE A 224 -13.87 14.00 23.97
N ASN A 225 -14.40 13.23 24.91
CA ASN A 225 -13.71 12.08 25.49
C ASN A 225 -14.09 10.80 24.77
N HIS A 226 -13.09 10.01 24.39
CA HIS A 226 -13.25 8.70 23.79
C HIS A 226 -12.74 7.62 24.74
N SER A 227 -13.54 6.56 24.91
CA SER A 227 -13.18 5.39 25.73
C SER A 227 -12.35 4.35 24.98
N ILE A 228 -12.21 4.51 23.66
CA ILE A 228 -11.48 3.61 22.77
C ILE A 228 -10.14 4.22 22.35
N PRO A 229 -9.13 3.41 22.02
CA PRO A 229 -7.86 3.91 21.48
C PRO A 229 -8.00 4.52 20.09
N SER A 230 -7.00 5.30 19.67
CA SER A 230 -6.97 5.91 18.34
C SER A 230 -5.69 5.58 17.55
N ILE A 231 -5.82 5.60 16.21
CA ILE A 231 -4.70 5.52 15.26
C ILE A 231 -4.75 6.73 14.36
N LEU A 232 -3.68 7.54 14.36
CA LEU A 232 -3.50 8.66 13.44
C LEU A 232 -2.75 8.20 12.19
N PHE A 233 -3.34 8.39 11.01
CA PHE A 233 -2.71 8.11 9.72
C PHE A 233 -3.03 9.21 8.70
N SER A 234 -2.19 9.34 7.67
CA SER A 234 -2.38 10.33 6.58
C SER A 234 -2.86 9.65 5.32
N THR A 235 -3.80 10.26 4.61
CA THR A 235 -4.15 9.90 3.23
C THR A 235 -3.47 10.80 2.19
N GLY A 236 -2.42 11.52 2.58
CA GLY A 236 -1.49 12.20 1.67
C GLY A 236 -0.54 11.22 0.96
N GLY A 237 0.70 11.66 0.74
CA GLY A 237 1.71 10.80 0.10
C GLY A 237 1.35 10.46 -1.35
N PHE A 238 1.50 9.21 -1.70
CA PHE A 238 1.16 8.67 -3.04
C PHE A 238 -0.19 7.97 -3.08
N SER A 239 -1.15 8.39 -2.26
CA SER A 239 -2.50 7.84 -2.26
C SER A 239 -3.16 7.98 -3.63
N GLY A 240 -3.78 6.89 -4.10
CA GLY A 240 -4.37 6.77 -5.44
C GLY A 240 -3.55 5.89 -6.38
N ASN A 241 -2.26 5.74 -6.12
CA ASN A 241 -1.47 4.70 -6.77
C ASN A 241 -1.72 3.36 -6.07
N PRO A 242 -2.28 2.34 -6.72
CA PRO A 242 -2.65 1.08 -6.06
C PRO A 242 -1.51 0.41 -5.30
N PHE A 243 -0.25 0.52 -5.76
CA PHE A 243 0.88 -0.04 -5.04
C PHE A 243 1.07 0.66 -3.69
N HIS A 244 1.06 1.99 -3.70
CA HIS A 244 1.21 2.80 -2.49
C HIS A 244 -0.02 2.73 -1.58
N ASP A 245 -1.24 2.65 -2.15
CA ASP A 245 -2.45 2.41 -1.37
C ASP A 245 -2.31 1.15 -0.50
N PHE A 246 -1.79 0.06 -1.06
CA PHE A 246 -1.61 -1.18 -0.30
C PHE A 246 -0.33 -1.20 0.54
N SER A 247 0.82 -0.87 -0.05
CA SER A 247 2.12 -0.97 0.61
C SER A 247 2.28 0.03 1.75
N ASP A 248 1.87 1.30 1.52
CA ASP A 248 2.16 2.39 2.44
C ASP A 248 1.03 2.69 3.43
N LEU A 249 -0.20 2.23 3.11
CA LEU A 249 -1.39 2.52 3.92
C LEU A 249 -2.13 1.25 4.36
N LEU A 250 -2.77 0.50 3.46
CA LEU A 250 -3.73 -0.55 3.85
C LEU A 250 -3.08 -1.70 4.62
N VAL A 251 -1.90 -2.17 4.23
CA VAL A 251 -1.15 -3.20 4.96
C VAL A 251 -0.68 -2.66 6.33
N PRO A 252 -0.07 -1.47 6.43
CA PRO A 252 0.28 -0.86 7.71
C PRO A 252 -0.92 -0.54 8.61
N ILE A 253 -2.04 -0.03 8.07
CA ILE A 253 -3.27 0.22 8.82
C ILE A 253 -3.81 -1.10 9.40
N TYR A 254 -3.90 -2.14 8.55
CA TYR A 254 -4.33 -3.46 8.99
C TYR A 254 -3.44 -3.98 10.13
N SER A 255 -2.12 -4.00 9.93
CA SER A 255 -1.21 -4.55 10.95
C SER A 255 -1.17 -3.74 12.24
N THR A 256 -1.29 -2.40 12.16
CA THR A 256 -1.32 -1.53 13.34
C THR A 256 -2.60 -1.69 14.14
N SER A 257 -3.75 -1.94 13.47
CA SER A 257 -5.05 -2.00 14.14
C SER A 257 -5.38 -3.36 14.77
N GLN A 258 -4.65 -4.44 14.44
CA GLN A 258 -5.01 -5.79 14.89
C GLN A 258 -5.02 -5.98 16.41
N GLU A 259 -4.19 -5.25 17.12
CA GLU A 259 -4.13 -5.32 18.60
C GLU A 259 -5.39 -4.79 19.30
N PHE A 260 -6.24 -4.05 18.58
CA PHE A 260 -7.44 -3.42 19.15
C PHE A 260 -8.75 -4.19 18.90
N GLY A 261 -8.71 -5.27 18.12
CA GLY A 261 -9.88 -6.16 17.91
C GLY A 261 -11.14 -5.48 17.37
N GLY A 262 -10.99 -4.38 16.63
CA GLY A 262 -12.09 -3.58 16.07
C GLY A 262 -12.58 -2.45 16.97
N GLU A 263 -12.02 -2.29 18.16
CA GLU A 263 -12.30 -1.19 19.09
C GLU A 263 -11.21 -0.12 18.98
N VAL A 264 -11.20 0.62 17.86
CA VAL A 264 -10.20 1.66 17.58
C VAL A 264 -10.82 2.78 16.74
N GLN A 265 -10.51 4.02 17.08
CA GLN A 265 -10.89 5.19 16.29
C GLN A 265 -9.80 5.52 15.29
N PHE A 266 -10.10 5.51 14.00
CA PHE A 266 -9.19 5.99 12.97
C PHE A 266 -9.29 7.51 12.82
N LEU A 267 -8.15 8.19 12.88
CA LEU A 267 -8.01 9.64 12.70
C LEU A 267 -7.25 9.87 11.40
N ALA A 268 -7.95 10.34 10.36
CA ALA A 268 -7.35 10.60 9.06
C ALA A 268 -6.93 12.06 8.94
N THR A 269 -5.62 12.33 8.83
CA THR A 269 -5.08 13.63 8.41
C THR A 269 -4.83 13.65 6.90
N ASP A 270 -4.70 14.84 6.29
CA ASP A 270 -4.67 15.01 4.83
C ASP A 270 -5.85 14.28 4.15
N HIS A 271 -7.01 14.36 4.79
CA HIS A 271 -8.17 13.52 4.51
C HIS A 271 -8.67 13.65 3.08
N GLN A 272 -8.64 12.55 2.32
CA GLN A 272 -9.18 12.43 0.98
C GLN A 272 -10.45 11.56 1.00
N HIS A 273 -11.61 12.19 0.87
CA HIS A 273 -12.91 11.50 0.94
C HIS A 273 -13.04 10.36 -0.07
N TRP A 274 -12.60 10.57 -1.31
CA TRP A 274 -12.66 9.56 -2.37
C TRP A 274 -11.83 8.31 -2.03
N TRP A 275 -10.68 8.48 -1.37
CA TRP A 275 -9.81 7.37 -0.97
C TRP A 275 -10.43 6.56 0.17
N ILE A 276 -10.95 7.23 1.20
CA ILE A 276 -11.68 6.59 2.29
C ILE A 276 -12.90 5.82 1.76
N SER A 277 -13.70 6.45 0.86
CA SER A 277 -14.88 5.82 0.25
C SER A 277 -14.50 4.57 -0.57
N LYS A 278 -13.39 4.61 -1.32
CA LYS A 278 -12.90 3.47 -2.09
C LYS A 278 -12.59 2.25 -1.22
N TYR A 279 -12.06 2.48 -0.02
CA TYR A 279 -11.64 1.43 0.90
C TYR A 279 -12.56 1.26 2.12
N GLN A 280 -13.73 1.87 2.10
CA GLN A 280 -14.68 1.86 3.23
C GLN A 280 -15.00 0.45 3.73
N MET A 281 -15.15 -0.54 2.84
CA MET A 281 -15.41 -1.93 3.24
C MET A 281 -14.29 -2.52 4.11
N LEU A 282 -13.04 -2.14 3.88
CA LEU A 282 -11.91 -2.56 4.70
C LEU A 282 -11.98 -1.90 6.07
N PHE A 283 -12.21 -0.59 6.12
CA PHE A 283 -12.31 0.17 7.36
C PHE A 283 -13.47 -0.33 8.25
N SER A 284 -14.64 -0.60 7.66
CA SER A 284 -15.80 -1.14 8.39
C SER A 284 -15.56 -2.53 9.01
N ARG A 285 -14.54 -3.26 8.53
CA ARG A 285 -14.11 -4.54 9.11
C ARG A 285 -12.98 -4.38 10.13
N LEU A 286 -12.20 -3.31 10.02
CA LEU A 286 -11.11 -3.01 10.94
C LEU A 286 -11.57 -2.27 12.19
N SER A 287 -12.67 -1.53 12.10
CA SER A 287 -13.24 -0.78 13.24
C SER A 287 -14.76 -0.75 13.18
N ARG A 288 -15.38 -0.77 14.36
CA ARG A 288 -16.82 -0.51 14.56
C ARG A 288 -17.15 0.97 14.60
N HIS A 289 -16.14 1.83 14.57
CA HIS A 289 -16.26 3.28 14.74
C HIS A 289 -15.97 4.01 13.42
N GLU A 290 -16.62 5.15 13.23
CA GLU A 290 -16.43 5.98 12.04
C GLU A 290 -15.02 6.59 12.01
N ILE A 291 -14.53 6.89 10.80
CA ILE A 291 -13.25 7.57 10.62
C ILE A 291 -13.45 9.06 10.85
N ILE A 292 -12.64 9.66 11.69
CA ILE A 292 -12.64 11.11 11.93
C ILE A 292 -11.65 11.76 10.96
N ALA A 293 -12.14 12.73 10.17
CA ALA A 293 -11.30 13.62 9.37
C ALA A 293 -10.68 14.68 10.29
N ILE A 294 -9.61 14.31 11.00
CA ILE A 294 -9.10 15.09 12.14
C ILE A 294 -8.74 16.53 11.79
N ASP A 295 -8.29 16.80 10.56
CA ASP A 295 -7.95 18.15 10.11
C ASP A 295 -9.14 19.12 10.04
N LYS A 296 -10.37 18.60 10.07
CA LYS A 296 -11.61 19.39 10.03
C LYS A 296 -12.20 19.62 11.41
N GLU A 297 -11.67 18.94 12.42
CA GLU A 297 -12.17 19.04 13.78
C GLU A 297 -11.71 20.34 14.43
N LYS A 298 -12.63 20.97 15.15
CA LYS A 298 -12.39 22.17 15.96
C LYS A 298 -12.31 21.86 17.44
N GLU A 299 -12.93 20.75 17.83
CA GLU A 299 -12.98 20.26 19.19
C GLU A 299 -11.70 19.52 19.57
N ILE A 300 -11.38 19.51 20.85
CA ILE A 300 -10.24 18.78 21.40
C ILE A 300 -10.68 17.35 21.70
N HIS A 301 -10.20 16.42 20.91
CA HIS A 301 -10.45 14.98 21.08
C HIS A 301 -9.46 14.38 22.08
N CYS A 302 -9.98 13.63 23.04
CA CYS A 302 -9.19 13.06 24.13
C CYS A 302 -9.28 11.54 24.15
N TYR A 303 -8.13 10.91 24.36
CA TYR A 303 -7.97 9.46 24.37
C TYR A 303 -7.09 9.01 25.54
N SER A 304 -7.26 7.77 25.98
CA SER A 304 -6.37 7.14 26.96
C SER A 304 -5.21 6.38 26.30
N ARG A 305 -5.34 6.04 25.02
CA ARG A 305 -4.33 5.33 24.23
C ARG A 305 -4.37 5.76 22.76
N MET A 306 -3.20 5.93 22.15
CA MET A 306 -3.07 6.34 20.76
C MET A 306 -1.83 5.74 20.11
N VAL A 307 -1.94 5.43 18.82
CA VAL A 307 -0.78 5.23 17.93
C VAL A 307 -0.73 6.39 16.95
N ALA A 308 0.27 7.25 17.07
CA ALA A 308 0.51 8.34 16.14
C ALA A 308 1.47 7.87 15.04
N GLY A 309 0.94 7.52 13.88
CA GLY A 309 1.67 6.89 12.77
C GLY A 309 1.29 5.43 12.56
N LEU A 310 1.94 4.77 11.61
CA LEU A 310 1.66 3.40 11.19
C LEU A 310 2.89 2.50 11.41
N LYS A 311 2.67 1.29 11.94
CA LYS A 311 3.73 0.29 12.11
C LYS A 311 4.03 -0.39 10.76
N SER A 312 5.16 -0.06 10.14
CA SER A 312 5.62 -0.65 8.87
C SER A 312 7.12 -0.89 8.87
N TYR A 313 7.54 -2.10 8.51
CA TYR A 313 8.94 -2.52 8.59
C TYR A 313 9.51 -3.01 7.26
N LYS A 314 8.65 -3.47 6.35
CA LYS A 314 9.03 -3.97 5.02
C LYS A 314 8.01 -3.49 3.99
N GLU A 315 8.50 -3.20 2.79
CA GLU A 315 7.66 -2.73 1.70
C GLU A 315 6.72 -3.85 1.23
N PHE A 316 5.41 -3.58 1.26
CA PHE A 316 4.34 -4.48 0.84
C PHE A 316 4.37 -5.87 1.55
N ILE A 317 4.91 -5.92 2.77
CA ILE A 317 5.06 -7.13 3.58
C ILE A 317 4.78 -6.81 5.05
N ILE A 318 4.11 -7.72 5.75
CA ILE A 318 4.02 -7.72 7.21
C ILE A 318 5.17 -8.58 7.76
N ASP A 319 6.10 -7.94 8.47
CA ASP A 319 7.17 -8.67 9.16
C ASP A 319 6.62 -9.37 10.41
N SER A 320 6.34 -10.66 10.29
CA SER A 320 5.70 -11.44 11.34
C SER A 320 6.48 -11.48 12.67
N SER A 321 7.79 -11.19 12.63
CA SER A 321 8.63 -11.11 13.85
C SER A 321 8.38 -9.84 14.67
N LYS A 322 7.69 -8.85 14.10
CA LYS A 322 7.43 -7.52 14.70
C LYS A 322 6.00 -7.35 15.21
N PHE A 323 5.16 -8.34 15.01
CA PHE A 323 3.76 -8.29 15.42
C PHE A 323 3.38 -9.50 16.28
N PRO A 324 2.45 -9.32 17.24
CA PRO A 324 1.95 -10.42 18.06
C PRO A 324 1.35 -11.55 17.21
N HIS A 325 1.39 -12.77 17.75
CA HIS A 325 0.79 -13.98 17.15
C HIS A 325 1.27 -14.30 15.72
N GLY A 326 2.42 -13.76 15.31
CA GLY A 326 2.98 -14.04 13.98
C GLY A 326 2.12 -13.50 12.84
N LEU A 327 1.49 -12.33 13.03
CA LEU A 327 0.70 -11.66 11.99
C LEU A 327 1.50 -11.55 10.69
N SER A 328 0.88 -11.87 9.55
CA SER A 328 1.58 -12.02 8.27
C SER A 328 0.71 -11.58 7.08
N MET A 329 1.30 -11.49 5.89
CA MET A 329 0.56 -11.21 4.65
C MET A 329 -0.52 -12.25 4.36
N ASN A 330 -0.37 -13.49 4.84
CA ASN A 330 -1.44 -14.49 4.70
C ASN A 330 -2.70 -14.11 5.50
N HIS A 331 -2.54 -13.59 6.71
CA HIS A 331 -3.66 -13.09 7.52
C HIS A 331 -4.33 -11.87 6.85
N PHE A 332 -3.54 -10.95 6.30
CA PHE A 332 -4.07 -9.82 5.52
C PHE A 332 -4.88 -10.28 4.30
N ARG A 333 -4.39 -11.28 3.56
CA ARG A 333 -5.13 -11.84 2.42
C ARG A 333 -6.40 -12.58 2.83
N GLN A 334 -6.41 -13.26 3.99
CA GLN A 334 -7.63 -13.85 4.55
C GLN A 334 -8.64 -12.76 4.92
N PHE A 335 -8.17 -11.66 5.51
CA PHE A 335 -8.98 -10.48 5.76
C PHE A 335 -9.58 -9.91 4.47
N LEU A 336 -8.80 -9.74 3.40
CA LEU A 336 -9.30 -9.32 2.09
C LEU A 336 -10.33 -10.29 1.52
N ARG A 337 -10.09 -11.61 1.64
CA ARG A 337 -11.05 -12.64 1.18
C ARG A 337 -12.40 -12.51 1.88
N SER A 338 -12.40 -12.37 3.19
CA SER A 338 -13.65 -12.21 3.95
C SER A 338 -14.35 -10.90 3.63
N THR A 339 -13.60 -9.80 3.43
CA THR A 339 -14.16 -8.47 3.16
C THR A 339 -14.82 -8.39 1.77
N TYR A 340 -14.19 -8.96 0.74
CA TYR A 340 -14.66 -8.88 -0.64
C TYR A 340 -15.38 -10.14 -1.11
N SER A 341 -15.67 -11.10 -0.20
CA SER A 341 -16.34 -12.38 -0.51
C SER A 341 -15.64 -13.14 -1.63
N LEU A 342 -14.31 -13.31 -1.49
CA LEU A 342 -13.49 -14.00 -2.47
C LEU A 342 -13.59 -15.52 -2.25
N GLU A 343 -14.25 -16.23 -3.16
CA GLU A 343 -14.61 -17.64 -3.00
C GLU A 343 -13.41 -18.59 -3.14
N ARG A 344 -12.47 -18.26 -4.04
CA ARG A 344 -11.36 -19.17 -4.33
C ARG A 344 -10.22 -18.99 -3.33
N THR A 345 -9.97 -20.04 -2.57
CA THR A 345 -8.84 -20.09 -1.64
C THR A 345 -7.54 -20.55 -2.31
N ARG A 346 -7.64 -21.34 -3.39
CA ARG A 346 -6.49 -21.94 -4.06
C ARG A 346 -6.64 -21.97 -5.58
N ALA A 347 -5.54 -21.78 -6.30
CA ALA A 347 -5.46 -21.97 -7.74
C ALA A 347 -5.73 -23.43 -8.13
N ILE A 348 -6.19 -23.66 -9.35
CA ILE A 348 -6.49 -25.03 -9.83
C ILE A 348 -5.22 -25.88 -9.87
N LYS A 349 -5.41 -27.19 -9.61
CA LYS A 349 -4.39 -28.22 -9.89
C LYS A 349 -4.68 -28.87 -11.22
N LEU A 350 -3.85 -28.60 -12.22
CA LEU A 350 -4.01 -29.19 -13.54
C LEU A 350 -3.66 -30.69 -13.52
N ARG A 351 -4.61 -31.55 -13.93
CA ARG A 351 -4.42 -33.00 -14.11
C ARG A 351 -4.23 -33.33 -15.58
N LYS A 352 -3.44 -34.39 -15.88
CA LYS A 352 -3.36 -34.94 -17.23
C LYS A 352 -4.75 -35.43 -17.66
N GLY A 353 -5.23 -34.98 -18.82
CA GLY A 353 -6.56 -35.38 -19.32
C GLY A 353 -7.75 -34.66 -18.66
N GLY A 354 -7.53 -33.77 -17.68
CA GLY A 354 -8.58 -32.94 -17.09
C GLY A 354 -9.01 -31.83 -18.03
N GLY A 355 -10.32 -31.65 -18.24
CA GLY A 355 -10.86 -30.62 -19.15
C GLY A 355 -10.80 -29.19 -18.62
N GLN A 356 -10.34 -28.98 -17.39
CA GLN A 356 -10.24 -27.62 -16.80
C GLN A 356 -9.12 -26.80 -17.44
N LYS A 357 -9.48 -25.58 -17.89
CA LYS A 357 -8.53 -24.60 -18.38
C LYS A 357 -8.15 -23.62 -17.26
N PRO A 358 -6.86 -23.33 -17.04
CA PRO A 358 -6.47 -22.29 -16.10
C PRO A 358 -6.85 -20.93 -16.63
N ARG A 359 -7.35 -20.04 -15.76
CA ARG A 359 -7.70 -18.66 -16.10
C ARG A 359 -6.48 -17.78 -15.94
N LEU A 360 -6.10 -17.08 -17.01
CA LEU A 360 -5.02 -16.10 -17.05
C LEU A 360 -5.61 -14.72 -17.23
N MET A 361 -5.33 -13.82 -16.29
CA MET A 361 -5.63 -12.41 -16.43
C MET A 361 -4.38 -11.68 -16.91
N LEU A 362 -4.52 -10.98 -18.03
CA LEU A 362 -3.55 -10.00 -18.50
C LEU A 362 -3.99 -8.62 -18.06
N ILE A 363 -3.16 -7.96 -17.22
CA ILE A 363 -3.36 -6.56 -16.86
C ILE A 363 -2.91 -5.70 -18.05
N SER A 364 -3.87 -5.12 -18.73
CA SER A 364 -3.66 -4.15 -19.79
C SER A 364 -3.28 -2.78 -19.22
N ARG A 365 -2.60 -1.96 -20.01
CA ARG A 365 -2.19 -0.61 -19.64
C ARG A 365 -2.44 0.34 -20.81
N GLY A 366 -3.31 1.32 -20.61
CA GLY A 366 -3.69 2.27 -21.67
C GLY A 366 -2.69 3.40 -21.89
N ARG A 367 -1.85 3.77 -20.90
CA ARG A 367 -1.03 4.98 -20.93
C ARG A 367 0.46 4.69 -21.17
N THR A 368 1.13 4.02 -20.25
CA THR A 368 2.58 3.76 -20.28
C THR A 368 2.88 2.28 -20.18
N ARG A 369 4.00 1.83 -20.70
CA ARG A 369 4.42 0.42 -20.67
C ARG A 369 3.36 -0.51 -21.27
N LYS A 370 2.71 -0.06 -22.35
CA LYS A 370 1.68 -0.85 -23.06
C LYS A 370 2.30 -2.11 -23.66
N LEU A 371 1.55 -3.20 -23.64
CA LEU A 371 1.84 -4.37 -24.47
C LEU A 371 1.28 -4.13 -25.86
N THR A 372 2.13 -3.74 -26.83
CA THR A 372 1.69 -3.32 -28.16
C THR A 372 1.16 -4.48 -29.01
N ASN A 373 1.53 -5.73 -28.66
CA ASN A 373 1.03 -6.95 -29.30
C ASN A 373 0.16 -7.82 -28.36
N GLU A 374 -0.65 -7.18 -27.52
CA GLU A 374 -1.53 -7.85 -26.54
C GLU A 374 -2.42 -8.92 -27.18
N GLY A 375 -3.02 -8.63 -28.35
CA GLY A 375 -3.85 -9.56 -29.07
C GLY A 375 -3.12 -10.83 -29.53
N GLU A 376 -1.83 -10.74 -29.87
CA GLU A 376 -1.02 -11.90 -30.23
C GLU A 376 -0.67 -12.75 -29.00
N ILE A 377 -0.34 -12.09 -27.89
CA ILE A 377 -0.06 -12.75 -26.60
C ILE A 377 -1.29 -13.54 -26.15
N THR A 378 -2.46 -12.92 -26.20
CA THR A 378 -3.73 -13.56 -25.78
C THR A 378 -4.08 -14.75 -26.69
N ARG A 379 -3.90 -14.63 -28.00
CA ARG A 379 -4.08 -15.77 -28.94
C ARG A 379 -3.12 -16.91 -28.64
N MET A 380 -1.84 -16.62 -28.38
CA MET A 380 -0.86 -17.62 -27.99
C MET A 380 -1.23 -18.31 -26.67
N ALA A 381 -1.64 -17.55 -25.64
CA ALA A 381 -2.05 -18.13 -24.37
C ALA A 381 -3.28 -19.05 -24.52
N ARG A 382 -4.28 -18.64 -25.31
CA ARG A 382 -5.44 -19.52 -25.64
C ARG A 382 -5.03 -20.80 -26.35
N LYS A 383 -4.09 -20.73 -27.30
CA LYS A 383 -3.53 -21.94 -27.98
C LYS A 383 -2.79 -22.86 -27.01
N LEU A 384 -2.20 -22.31 -25.92
CA LEU A 384 -1.56 -23.10 -24.86
C LEU A 384 -2.57 -23.72 -23.88
N GLY A 385 -3.85 -23.42 -24.02
CA GLY A 385 -4.93 -23.98 -23.20
C GLY A 385 -5.39 -23.10 -22.04
N TYR A 386 -5.04 -21.81 -22.02
CA TYR A 386 -5.59 -20.87 -21.05
C TYR A 386 -6.97 -20.33 -21.46
N GLU A 387 -7.83 -20.09 -20.49
CA GLU A 387 -8.90 -19.12 -20.60
C GLU A 387 -8.29 -17.73 -20.31
N VAL A 388 -8.40 -16.78 -21.24
CA VAL A 388 -7.71 -15.48 -21.11
C VAL A 388 -8.69 -14.35 -20.94
N ILE A 389 -8.49 -13.60 -19.87
CA ILE A 389 -9.17 -12.36 -19.52
C ILE A 389 -8.17 -11.21 -19.73
N VAL A 390 -8.58 -10.14 -20.35
CA VAL A 390 -7.82 -8.89 -20.43
C VAL A 390 -8.58 -7.85 -19.62
N ALA A 391 -7.89 -7.21 -18.69
CA ALA A 391 -8.51 -6.21 -17.83
C ALA A 391 -7.54 -5.07 -17.51
N GLU A 392 -8.06 -3.86 -17.45
CA GLU A 392 -7.37 -2.67 -16.95
C GLU A 392 -8.11 -2.16 -15.73
N ALA A 393 -7.41 -2.03 -14.60
CA ALA A 393 -7.97 -1.44 -13.38
C ALA A 393 -7.77 0.08 -13.42
N GLY A 394 -8.86 0.84 -13.41
CA GLY A 394 -8.87 2.30 -13.29
C GLY A 394 -9.34 2.76 -11.91
N LEU A 395 -9.28 4.06 -11.64
CA LEU A 395 -9.75 4.66 -10.38
C LEU A 395 -11.26 4.45 -10.15
N SER A 396 -12.05 4.43 -11.22
CA SER A 396 -13.50 4.22 -11.19
C SER A 396 -13.91 2.74 -11.14
N THR A 397 -12.96 1.82 -11.19
CA THR A 397 -13.26 0.37 -11.15
C THR A 397 -13.84 -0.02 -9.80
N ASN A 398 -15.00 -0.70 -9.81
CA ASN A 398 -15.55 -1.27 -8.58
C ASN A 398 -14.57 -2.31 -8.02
N LEU A 399 -13.98 -1.99 -6.87
CA LEU A 399 -12.92 -2.79 -6.27
C LEU A 399 -13.39 -4.21 -5.92
N THR A 400 -14.62 -4.37 -5.42
CA THR A 400 -15.18 -5.67 -5.07
C THR A 400 -15.28 -6.58 -6.29
N SER A 401 -15.93 -6.12 -7.35
CA SER A 401 -16.09 -6.91 -8.59
C SER A 401 -14.74 -7.22 -9.22
N PHE A 402 -13.80 -6.27 -9.20
CA PHE A 402 -12.47 -6.49 -9.74
C PHE A 402 -11.66 -7.49 -8.89
N ALA A 403 -11.72 -7.40 -7.56
CA ALA A 403 -11.09 -8.34 -6.65
C ALA A 403 -11.62 -9.78 -6.86
N GLN A 404 -12.94 -9.94 -7.02
CA GLN A 404 -13.57 -11.22 -7.34
C GLN A 404 -13.12 -11.77 -8.71
N LEU A 405 -13.00 -10.89 -9.71
CA LEU A 405 -12.50 -11.27 -11.03
C LEU A 405 -11.04 -11.75 -10.94
N VAL A 406 -10.17 -11.02 -10.24
CA VAL A 406 -8.77 -11.44 -9.99
C VAL A 406 -8.73 -12.74 -9.21
N ASN A 407 -9.56 -12.89 -8.17
CA ASN A 407 -9.63 -14.13 -7.38
C ASN A 407 -10.04 -15.35 -8.21
N SER A 408 -10.82 -15.15 -9.27
CA SER A 408 -11.20 -16.23 -10.18
C SER A 408 -10.05 -16.74 -11.05
N CYS A 409 -8.90 -16.05 -11.08
CA CYS A 409 -7.77 -16.37 -11.96
C CYS A 409 -6.70 -17.22 -11.27
N ASP A 410 -5.99 -18.01 -12.05
CA ASP A 410 -4.87 -18.87 -11.64
C ASP A 410 -3.52 -18.24 -11.95
N VAL A 411 -3.51 -17.33 -12.92
CA VAL A 411 -2.32 -16.58 -13.37
C VAL A 411 -2.70 -15.12 -13.54
N LEU A 412 -1.94 -14.23 -12.92
CA LEU A 412 -1.97 -12.80 -13.18
C LEU A 412 -0.70 -12.41 -13.92
N MET A 413 -0.83 -11.69 -15.02
CA MET A 413 0.30 -11.29 -15.85
C MET A 413 0.20 -9.81 -16.22
N GLY A 414 1.35 -9.13 -16.27
CA GLY A 414 1.40 -7.75 -16.74
C GLY A 414 2.82 -7.20 -16.73
N VAL A 415 2.99 -6.04 -17.36
CA VAL A 415 4.24 -5.28 -17.29
C VAL A 415 4.36 -4.65 -15.91
N HIS A 416 5.58 -4.64 -15.35
CA HIS A 416 5.88 -4.05 -14.06
C HIS A 416 5.17 -2.71 -13.83
N GLY A 417 4.59 -2.56 -12.65
CA GLY A 417 3.89 -1.37 -12.18
C GLY A 417 2.66 -1.68 -11.34
N ALA A 418 2.03 -0.62 -10.82
CA ALA A 418 1.01 -0.68 -9.78
C ALA A 418 -0.19 -1.62 -10.06
N GLY A 419 -0.52 -1.89 -11.34
CA GLY A 419 -1.59 -2.86 -11.67
C GLY A 419 -1.33 -4.27 -11.14
N LEU A 420 -0.06 -4.66 -10.93
CA LEU A 420 0.29 -5.98 -10.37
C LEU A 420 0.00 -6.10 -8.87
N THR A 421 -0.27 -5.01 -8.17
CA THR A 421 -0.71 -5.03 -6.76
C THR A 421 -1.97 -5.87 -6.56
N ASN A 422 -2.80 -5.99 -7.59
CA ASN A 422 -3.98 -6.85 -7.58
C ASN A 422 -3.66 -8.33 -7.28
N MET A 423 -2.39 -8.72 -7.27
CA MET A 423 -1.99 -10.06 -6.83
C MET A 423 -2.46 -10.40 -5.40
N VAL A 424 -2.73 -9.42 -4.55
CA VAL A 424 -3.25 -9.62 -3.19
C VAL A 424 -4.59 -10.39 -3.17
N PHE A 425 -5.37 -10.31 -4.26
CA PHE A 425 -6.66 -10.97 -4.40
C PHE A 425 -6.58 -12.38 -5.01
N LEU A 426 -5.43 -12.77 -5.56
CA LEU A 426 -5.25 -14.10 -6.15
C LEU A 426 -5.47 -15.22 -5.12
N PRO A 427 -5.94 -16.39 -5.54
CA PRO A 427 -5.96 -17.57 -4.65
C PRO A 427 -4.53 -18.05 -4.35
N ASP A 428 -4.37 -18.81 -3.26
CA ASP A 428 -3.07 -19.40 -2.90
C ASP A 428 -2.55 -20.29 -4.01
N LYS A 429 -1.23 -20.29 -4.19
CA LYS A 429 -0.53 -21.04 -5.25
C LYS A 429 -0.85 -20.60 -6.68
N ALA A 430 -1.58 -19.49 -6.86
CA ALA A 430 -1.64 -18.80 -8.14
C ALA A 430 -0.25 -18.31 -8.58
N ILE A 431 -0.15 -17.86 -9.79
CA ILE A 431 1.13 -17.46 -10.38
C ILE A 431 1.06 -15.98 -10.78
N LEU A 432 2.04 -15.21 -10.35
CA LEU A 432 2.30 -13.88 -10.86
C LEU A 432 3.38 -13.97 -11.95
N VAL A 433 3.09 -13.53 -13.15
CA VAL A 433 4.05 -13.37 -14.25
C VAL A 433 4.31 -11.88 -14.45
N GLN A 434 5.48 -11.43 -14.03
CA GLN A 434 5.90 -10.04 -14.18
C GLN A 434 6.79 -9.87 -15.42
N ILE A 435 6.37 -9.00 -16.32
CA ILE A 435 7.19 -8.59 -17.48
C ILE A 435 7.99 -7.38 -17.04
N ILE A 436 9.31 -7.50 -17.05
CA ILE A 436 10.23 -6.48 -16.58
C ILE A 436 10.72 -5.68 -17.79
N PRO A 437 10.39 -4.37 -17.89
CA PRO A 437 10.88 -3.50 -18.95
C PRO A 437 12.39 -3.25 -18.81
N LEU A 438 13.02 -2.67 -19.84
CA LEU A 438 14.42 -2.25 -19.77
C LEU A 438 14.62 -1.17 -18.70
N GLY A 439 15.88 -0.88 -18.38
CA GLY A 439 16.25 0.20 -17.48
C GLY A 439 16.95 -0.26 -16.21
N GLY A 440 17.32 -1.54 -16.10
CA GLY A 440 18.02 -2.06 -14.91
C GLY A 440 17.16 -2.05 -13.64
N ILE A 441 15.82 -2.12 -13.80
CA ILE A 441 14.86 -2.07 -12.69
C ILE A 441 14.53 -3.45 -12.09
N ASP A 442 15.31 -4.47 -12.40
CA ASP A 442 15.09 -5.85 -11.92
C ASP A 442 15.03 -5.94 -10.39
N GLY A 443 15.92 -5.20 -9.71
CA GLY A 443 15.95 -5.14 -8.25
C GLY A 443 14.66 -4.57 -7.70
N LEU A 444 14.21 -3.43 -8.24
CA LEU A 444 12.96 -2.79 -7.88
C LEU A 444 11.77 -3.74 -8.11
N ALA A 445 11.70 -4.34 -9.30
CA ALA A 445 10.63 -5.26 -9.67
C ALA A 445 10.51 -6.46 -8.72
N ARG A 446 11.63 -6.96 -8.21
CA ARG A 446 11.64 -8.04 -7.21
C ARG A 446 11.24 -7.56 -5.82
N VAL A 447 11.66 -6.38 -5.40
CA VAL A 447 11.26 -5.80 -4.11
C VAL A 447 9.77 -5.53 -4.09
N ASP A 448 9.22 -4.93 -5.14
CA ASP A 448 7.80 -4.56 -5.18
C ASP A 448 6.87 -5.79 -5.25
N PHE A 449 7.22 -6.83 -6.01
CA PHE A 449 6.29 -7.94 -6.28
C PHE A 449 6.89 -9.34 -6.09
N GLY A 450 8.17 -9.54 -6.42
CA GLY A 450 8.81 -10.86 -6.34
C GLY A 450 8.98 -11.38 -4.93
N ILE A 451 9.43 -10.53 -4.00
CA ILE A 451 9.60 -10.88 -2.58
C ILE A 451 8.24 -10.97 -1.90
N PRO A 452 7.33 -9.98 -2.04
CA PRO A 452 6.01 -10.07 -1.42
C PRO A 452 5.18 -11.27 -1.88
N SER A 453 5.33 -11.72 -3.12
CA SER A 453 4.59 -12.87 -3.63
C SER A 453 4.83 -14.15 -2.83
N LYS A 454 6.04 -14.35 -2.27
CA LYS A 454 6.37 -15.51 -1.43
C LYS A 454 5.56 -15.50 -0.13
N ASP A 455 5.52 -14.35 0.55
CA ASP A 455 4.80 -14.19 1.81
C ASP A 455 3.26 -14.26 1.61
N MET A 456 2.82 -14.06 0.36
CA MET A 456 1.43 -14.20 -0.06
C MET A 456 1.09 -15.60 -0.59
N HIS A 457 2.01 -16.59 -0.50
CA HIS A 457 1.84 -17.93 -1.06
C HIS A 457 1.56 -17.94 -2.57
N ILE A 458 2.04 -16.95 -3.30
CA ILE A 458 1.94 -16.80 -4.76
C ILE A 458 3.27 -17.19 -5.39
N ARG A 459 3.22 -17.91 -6.49
CA ARG A 459 4.41 -18.29 -7.25
C ARG A 459 4.77 -17.18 -8.20
N TYR A 460 6.04 -16.80 -8.21
CA TYR A 460 6.54 -15.70 -9.02
C TYR A 460 7.34 -16.20 -10.22
N LEU A 461 7.04 -15.63 -11.38
CA LEU A 461 7.80 -15.77 -12.61
C LEU A 461 8.10 -14.38 -13.17
N GLU A 462 9.34 -14.17 -13.59
CA GLU A 462 9.75 -12.95 -14.30
C GLU A 462 10.07 -13.24 -15.75
N TYR A 463 9.76 -12.29 -16.61
CA TYR A 463 10.19 -12.24 -17.99
C TYR A 463 10.85 -10.90 -18.25
N LYS A 464 12.15 -10.92 -18.47
CA LYS A 464 12.93 -9.73 -18.82
C LYS A 464 12.90 -9.55 -20.32
N ILE A 465 12.48 -8.38 -20.77
CA ILE A 465 12.50 -8.05 -22.20
C ILE A 465 13.93 -7.80 -22.68
N GLU A 466 14.15 -8.01 -23.98
CA GLU A 466 15.36 -7.59 -24.70
C GLU A 466 15.15 -6.22 -25.35
N ALA A 467 16.23 -5.61 -25.82
CA ALA A 467 16.18 -4.29 -26.47
C ALA A 467 15.21 -4.26 -27.66
N THR A 468 15.15 -5.34 -28.42
CA THR A 468 14.27 -5.51 -29.60
C THR A 468 12.78 -5.60 -29.24
N GLU A 469 12.46 -5.85 -27.96
CA GLU A 469 11.09 -5.91 -27.44
C GLU A 469 10.63 -4.57 -26.84
N SER A 470 11.52 -3.57 -26.80
CA SER A 470 11.26 -2.25 -26.26
C SER A 470 11.02 -1.23 -27.37
N SER A 471 9.99 -0.39 -27.25
CA SER A 471 9.78 0.75 -28.16
C SER A 471 10.88 1.81 -28.11
N LEU A 472 11.82 1.71 -27.15
CA LEU A 472 12.96 2.62 -27.08
C LEU A 472 13.89 2.47 -28.31
N ILE A 473 13.89 1.33 -29.01
CA ILE A 473 14.65 1.14 -30.25
C ILE A 473 14.17 2.05 -31.39
N GLU A 474 12.95 2.55 -31.32
CA GLU A 474 12.39 3.50 -32.28
C GLU A 474 12.87 4.94 -31.99
N GLN A 475 13.39 5.18 -30.78
CA GLN A 475 13.81 6.50 -30.30
C GLN A 475 15.32 6.65 -30.18
N TYR A 476 16.05 5.56 -29.95
CA TYR A 476 17.49 5.54 -29.69
C TYR A 476 18.18 4.43 -30.46
N PRO A 477 19.40 4.66 -31.01
CA PRO A 477 20.19 3.60 -31.61
C PRO A 477 20.68 2.60 -30.54
N LEU A 478 20.94 1.35 -30.92
CA LEU A 478 21.27 0.26 -29.98
C LEU A 478 22.59 0.46 -29.22
N ASP A 479 23.48 1.31 -29.68
CA ASP A 479 24.71 1.69 -28.98
C ASP A 479 24.51 2.84 -27.99
N HIS A 480 23.33 3.44 -27.94
CA HIS A 480 23.00 4.51 -27.00
C HIS A 480 23.02 4.03 -25.56
N ALA A 481 23.35 4.94 -24.61
CA ALA A 481 23.44 4.66 -23.19
C ALA A 481 22.14 4.07 -22.59
N VAL A 482 20.97 4.37 -23.15
CA VAL A 482 19.67 3.78 -22.78
C VAL A 482 19.72 2.24 -22.79
N PHE A 483 20.45 1.63 -23.70
CA PHE A 483 20.60 0.18 -23.78
C PHE A 483 21.91 -0.33 -23.17
N ARG A 484 23.01 0.42 -23.35
CA ARG A 484 24.35 -0.04 -22.97
C ARG A 484 24.71 0.26 -21.52
N ASP A 485 24.23 1.38 -20.99
CA ASP A 485 24.52 1.82 -19.62
C ASP A 485 23.28 2.43 -18.91
N PRO A 486 22.26 1.63 -18.59
CA PRO A 486 21.13 2.11 -17.79
C PRO A 486 21.56 2.71 -16.44
N SER A 487 22.75 2.32 -15.92
CA SER A 487 23.27 2.82 -14.65
C SER A 487 23.54 4.31 -14.67
N SER A 488 23.84 4.88 -15.82
CA SER A 488 24.00 6.33 -16.00
C SER A 488 22.71 7.11 -15.70
N PHE A 489 21.55 6.54 -16.01
CA PHE A 489 20.23 7.11 -15.68
C PHE A 489 19.91 6.95 -14.19
N HIS A 490 20.29 5.82 -13.57
CA HIS A 490 20.17 5.64 -12.13
C HIS A 490 20.97 6.68 -11.33
N LYS A 491 22.15 7.06 -11.81
CA LYS A 491 22.97 8.13 -11.21
C LYS A 491 22.32 9.51 -11.28
N GLN A 492 21.46 9.76 -12.25
CA GLN A 492 20.70 11.00 -12.40
C GLN A 492 19.45 11.05 -11.50
N GLY A 493 19.08 9.94 -10.86
CA GLY A 493 17.98 9.82 -9.93
C GLY A 493 16.70 9.26 -10.54
N TRP A 494 15.66 9.14 -9.68
CA TRP A 494 14.39 8.48 -10.04
C TRP A 494 13.68 9.14 -11.24
N GLY A 495 13.69 10.48 -11.34
CA GLY A 495 13.06 11.19 -12.44
C GLY A 495 13.58 10.78 -13.83
N ALA A 496 14.89 10.56 -13.97
CA ALA A 496 15.50 10.11 -15.22
C ALA A 496 15.10 8.67 -15.56
N ILE A 497 15.11 7.77 -14.57
CA ILE A 497 14.69 6.38 -14.76
C ILE A 497 13.22 6.33 -15.19
N ARG A 498 12.35 7.02 -14.44
CA ARG A 498 10.92 7.07 -14.69
C ARG A 498 10.63 7.60 -16.09
N SER A 499 11.14 8.77 -16.44
CA SER A 499 10.83 9.43 -17.71
C SER A 499 11.19 8.60 -18.94
N VAL A 500 12.31 7.86 -18.90
CA VAL A 500 12.76 7.04 -20.03
C VAL A 500 12.14 5.65 -20.00
N TYR A 501 12.34 4.93 -18.90
CA TYR A 501 12.04 3.49 -18.88
C TYR A 501 10.63 3.15 -18.41
N LEU A 502 9.95 4.05 -17.66
CA LEU A 502 8.61 3.78 -17.16
C LEU A 502 7.53 4.56 -17.92
N ASP A 503 7.81 5.79 -18.34
CA ASP A 503 6.80 6.63 -18.99
C ASP A 503 6.85 6.55 -20.52
N LYS A 504 8.04 6.48 -21.13
CA LYS A 504 8.21 6.48 -22.60
C LYS A 504 8.39 5.11 -23.23
N GLN A 505 8.54 4.06 -22.46
CA GLN A 505 8.74 2.71 -22.95
C GLN A 505 7.42 1.97 -23.09
N ASN A 506 7.15 1.37 -24.26
CA ASN A 506 6.16 0.34 -24.48
C ASN A 506 6.88 -0.99 -24.79
N VAL A 507 6.15 -2.09 -24.74
CA VAL A 507 6.70 -3.45 -24.85
C VAL A 507 6.01 -4.20 -25.98
N LYS A 508 6.81 -4.76 -26.90
CA LYS A 508 6.36 -5.71 -27.93
C LYS A 508 7.04 -7.05 -27.67
N ILE A 509 6.35 -7.96 -27.00
CA ILE A 509 6.92 -9.25 -26.58
C ILE A 509 7.26 -10.14 -27.79
N ASP A 510 8.46 -10.75 -27.80
CA ASP A 510 8.78 -11.88 -28.65
C ASP A 510 8.01 -13.11 -28.18
N LEU A 511 7.04 -13.53 -28.99
CA LEU A 511 6.16 -14.65 -28.65
C LEU A 511 6.91 -15.99 -28.54
N HIS A 512 7.97 -16.20 -29.31
CA HIS A 512 8.75 -17.43 -29.27
C HIS A 512 9.48 -17.57 -27.92
N ARG A 513 10.16 -16.52 -27.49
CA ARG A 513 10.83 -16.45 -26.19
C ARG A 513 9.83 -16.57 -25.05
N PHE A 514 8.75 -15.80 -25.10
CA PHE A 514 7.76 -15.68 -24.01
C PHE A 514 6.94 -16.94 -23.81
N LYS A 515 6.71 -17.74 -24.88
CA LYS A 515 5.99 -19.01 -24.80
C LYS A 515 6.52 -19.92 -23.70
N SER A 516 7.83 -19.95 -23.50
CA SER A 516 8.49 -20.75 -22.46
C SER A 516 8.03 -20.39 -21.05
N THR A 517 7.80 -19.10 -20.78
CA THR A 517 7.29 -18.58 -19.49
C THR A 517 5.86 -19.06 -19.23
N LEU A 518 4.97 -18.98 -20.21
CA LEU A 518 3.60 -19.48 -20.06
C LEU A 518 3.56 -21.00 -19.90
N VAL A 519 4.40 -21.73 -20.61
CA VAL A 519 4.52 -23.21 -20.42
C VAL A 519 5.05 -23.53 -19.03
N LYS A 520 6.00 -22.73 -18.49
CA LYS A 520 6.50 -22.89 -17.11
C LYS A 520 5.37 -22.65 -16.09
N ALA A 521 4.52 -21.65 -16.31
CA ALA A 521 3.34 -21.41 -15.47
C ALA A 521 2.39 -22.63 -15.47
N LEU A 522 2.07 -23.21 -16.62
CA LEU A 522 1.28 -24.45 -16.69
C LEU A 522 1.93 -25.62 -15.94
N LYS A 523 3.24 -25.78 -16.05
CA LYS A 523 3.98 -26.82 -15.31
C LYS A 523 3.89 -26.60 -13.80
N LEU A 524 3.94 -25.36 -13.35
CA LEU A 524 3.76 -25.02 -11.93
C LEU A 524 2.34 -25.34 -11.45
N LEU A 525 1.30 -25.09 -12.22
CA LEU A 525 -0.08 -25.45 -11.87
C LEU A 525 -0.32 -26.96 -11.82
N ARG A 526 0.55 -27.79 -12.41
CA ARG A 526 0.52 -29.26 -12.27
C ARG A 526 1.21 -29.77 -11.01
N ARG A 527 2.15 -29.02 -10.45
CA ARG A 527 2.97 -29.39 -9.28
C ARG A 527 2.37 -28.84 -7.98
N HIS A 528 1.18 -29.26 -7.64
CA HIS A 528 0.56 -28.85 -6.37
C HIS A 528 0.84 -29.83 -5.26
#